data_ba3701b2fd8a23bacbc772158f085375
#
_entry.id   ba3701b2fd8a23bacbc772158f085375
#
_cell.length_a   1.000
_cell.length_b   1.000
_cell.length_c   1.000
_cell.angle_alpha   90.00
_cell.angle_beta   90.00
_cell.angle_gamma   90.00
#
_symmetry.space_group_name_H-M   'P 1'
#
loop_
_entity.id
_entity.type
_entity.pdbx_description
1 polymer ?
#
loop_
_entity_poly.entity_id
_entity_poly.type
_entity_poly.pdbx_seq_one_letter_code
_entity_poly.pdbx_strand_id
1 'polypeptide(L)'
;MKTTNKRTSGRAALAGALLAGLLAAPRAQAQTALGGAPAAAAPTGPWTLQGAIDYALAHNLNVRQSQLSAQNNKAVLTQSKAALLPTLNLNGTQTWNYGRNVNPLTYEYENQTIRSNNFSAQSQLVLFQGFQLRNTIKRNDLDYEASLRDIDKARNDLSLNVASAYLQLLLSEELIKSNQSRVASSQAQVARTQILLKAGSVAESNLLDSQSQLASDESNVITATNQRDIARLNLVQLLNLDGSAAATFRVDAPQLADPDAEAPYALDLNQTFETAANTLPEIKAAELRVQSARRGIDLARGGYYPRLSLFGSVVTGFSSSGTSRVLTGDSTATILPVYQYDPLNPGGTPTLTNFAVVGPTQANYKFLPAGFFDQIGDNVGRTVQFALTIPVLNGLQVRTNVQRALINEDVNRLRAEQARLTLRQSIEQAYVDARAAQQQYAAAKRQVEALTLSQRNAEIRFNNGLLNGTDYNIAKNNLTFAESNRIQAKYSFIFRRKVLDFYQGKPLSL
;
A
#
# COMPACT_ATOMS: atom_id res chain seq x y z
N MET A 1 67.26 38.60 0.15
CA MET A 1 67.07 37.22 -0.36
C MET A 1 65.62 36.81 -0.10
N LYS A 2 64.84 36.67 -1.18
CA LYS A 2 63.41 36.36 -1.16
C LYS A 2 63.22 34.85 -0.88
N THR A 3 62.50 34.48 0.16
CA THR A 3 61.91 33.16 0.29
C THR A 3 60.38 33.30 0.41
N THR A 4 59.72 33.06 -0.70
CA THR A 4 58.29 33.15 -0.92
C THR A 4 57.60 31.97 -0.24
N ASN A 5 56.65 32.28 0.60
CA ASN A 5 55.80 31.38 1.37
C ASN A 5 54.70 30.75 0.44
N LYS A 6 54.91 29.50 0.01
CA LYS A 6 53.99 28.73 -0.86
C LYS A 6 53.03 27.80 -0.09
N ARG A 7 52.57 28.20 1.11
CA ARG A 7 51.72 27.34 1.97
C ARG A 7 50.23 27.75 2.04
N THR A 8 49.81 28.81 1.36
CA THR A 8 48.46 29.36 1.51
C THR A 8 47.43 28.90 0.44
N SER A 9 47.89 28.28 -0.66
CA SER A 9 46.97 27.90 -1.78
C SER A 9 46.28 26.58 -1.61
N GLY A 10 46.73 25.66 -0.72
CA GLY A 10 46.10 24.36 -0.49
C GLY A 10 44.89 24.39 0.46
N ARG A 11 44.81 25.41 1.32
CA ARG A 11 43.78 25.48 2.38
C ARG A 11 42.44 26.05 1.86
N ALA A 12 42.51 26.96 0.90
CA ALA A 12 41.28 27.51 0.26
C ALA A 12 40.56 26.52 -0.68
N ALA A 13 41.31 25.59 -1.28
CA ALA A 13 40.76 24.58 -2.18
C ALA A 13 39.92 23.49 -1.45
N LEU A 14 40.29 23.15 -0.19
CA LEU A 14 39.53 22.17 0.60
C LEU A 14 38.21 22.73 1.14
N ALA A 15 38.13 24.01 1.47
CA ALA A 15 36.92 24.68 1.90
C ALA A 15 35.90 24.87 0.73
N GLY A 16 36.41 25.14 -0.47
CA GLY A 16 35.58 25.24 -1.70
C GLY A 16 35.00 23.91 -2.18
N ALA A 17 35.76 22.81 -2.02
CA ALA A 17 35.31 21.47 -2.39
C ALA A 17 34.21 20.92 -1.47
N LEU A 18 34.19 21.29 -0.18
CA LEU A 18 33.12 20.91 0.76
C LEU A 18 31.80 21.66 0.48
N LEU A 19 31.86 22.92 0.02
CA LEU A 19 30.63 23.67 -0.35
C LEU A 19 30.09 23.26 -1.72
N ALA A 20 30.93 22.90 -2.69
CA ALA A 20 30.51 22.46 -4.01
C ALA A 20 29.89 21.04 -3.99
N GLY A 21 30.30 20.16 -3.06
CA GLY A 21 29.70 18.85 -2.86
C GLY A 21 28.27 18.89 -2.29
N LEU A 22 27.87 19.98 -1.64
CA LEU A 22 26.52 20.18 -1.08
C LEU A 22 25.46 20.53 -2.14
N LEU A 23 25.86 21.00 -3.31
CA LEU A 23 24.95 21.34 -4.43
C LEU A 23 24.72 20.17 -5.39
N ALA A 24 25.47 19.08 -5.26
CA ALA A 24 25.27 17.82 -5.98
C ALA A 24 24.53 16.78 -5.13
N ALA A 25 23.50 17.21 -4.40
CA ALA A 25 22.51 16.25 -3.92
C ALA A 25 21.92 15.55 -5.17
N PRO A 26 21.94 14.21 -5.27
CA PRO A 26 21.24 13.54 -6.35
C PRO A 26 19.79 14.04 -6.25
N ARG A 27 19.38 14.81 -7.27
CA ARG A 27 17.98 15.15 -7.45
C ARG A 27 17.28 13.81 -7.38
N ALA A 28 16.52 13.61 -6.31
CA ALA A 28 15.69 12.43 -6.17
C ALA A 28 14.80 12.37 -7.43
N GLN A 29 15.16 11.50 -8.36
CA GLN A 29 14.30 11.11 -9.48
C GLN A 29 13.17 10.24 -8.92
N ALA A 30 12.49 10.75 -7.89
CA ALA A 30 11.38 10.07 -7.23
C ALA A 30 10.04 10.33 -7.93
N GLN A 31 10.03 11.00 -9.08
CA GLN A 31 8.78 11.38 -9.75
C GLN A 31 8.53 10.78 -11.14
N THR A 32 9.39 9.87 -11.63
CA THR A 32 9.16 9.25 -12.95
C THR A 32 8.69 7.81 -12.93
N ALA A 33 8.35 7.26 -11.78
CA ALA A 33 7.79 5.90 -11.68
C ALA A 33 6.25 5.84 -11.60
N LEU A 34 5.55 6.94 -11.90
CA LEU A 34 4.10 6.95 -12.13
C LEU A 34 3.73 6.76 -13.60
N GLY A 35 4.71 6.45 -14.46
CA GLY A 35 4.44 5.88 -15.76
C GLY A 35 3.80 4.52 -15.57
N GLY A 36 2.49 4.49 -15.40
CA GLY A 36 1.72 3.26 -15.56
C GLY A 36 2.11 2.65 -16.91
N ALA A 37 2.32 1.34 -16.98
CA ALA A 37 2.33 0.64 -18.26
C ALA A 37 1.20 1.23 -19.13
N PRO A 38 1.41 1.41 -20.44
CA PRO A 38 0.36 1.95 -21.30
C PRO A 38 -0.91 1.17 -21.00
N ALA A 39 -1.93 1.89 -20.57
CA ALA A 39 -3.22 1.28 -20.26
C ALA A 39 -3.63 0.51 -21.50
N ALA A 40 -3.83 -0.81 -21.38
CA ALA A 40 -4.30 -1.61 -22.50
C ALA A 40 -5.57 -0.93 -23.02
N ALA A 41 -5.55 -0.53 -24.29
CA ALA A 41 -6.69 0.16 -24.88
C ALA A 41 -7.93 -0.74 -24.70
N ALA A 42 -9.07 -0.13 -24.36
CA ALA A 42 -10.32 -0.88 -24.23
C ALA A 42 -10.57 -1.62 -25.54
N PRO A 43 -10.96 -2.92 -25.49
CA PRO A 43 -11.28 -3.67 -26.70
C PRO A 43 -12.36 -2.95 -27.52
N THR A 44 -12.17 -2.89 -28.84
CA THR A 44 -13.12 -2.24 -29.75
C THR A 44 -14.30 -3.13 -30.14
N GLY A 45 -14.32 -4.39 -29.69
CA GLY A 45 -15.35 -5.40 -29.96
C GLY A 45 -16.15 -5.81 -28.71
N PRO A 46 -17.06 -6.79 -28.85
CA PRO A 46 -17.76 -7.37 -27.71
C PRO A 46 -16.78 -7.96 -26.68
N TRP A 47 -17.04 -7.71 -25.42
CA TRP A 47 -16.19 -8.14 -24.32
C TRP A 47 -16.46 -9.57 -23.92
N THR A 48 -15.47 -10.42 -23.98
CA THR A 48 -15.51 -11.77 -23.38
C THR A 48 -15.29 -11.69 -21.87
N LEU A 49 -15.67 -12.72 -21.12
CA LEU A 49 -15.43 -12.77 -19.67
C LEU A 49 -13.94 -12.62 -19.37
N GLN A 50 -13.06 -13.36 -20.07
CA GLN A 50 -11.63 -13.30 -19.85
C GLN A 50 -11.07 -11.90 -20.15
N GLY A 51 -11.48 -11.29 -21.26
CA GLY A 51 -11.08 -9.92 -21.62
C GLY A 51 -11.52 -8.89 -20.58
N ALA A 52 -12.71 -9.06 -20.01
CA ALA A 52 -13.21 -8.20 -18.92
C ALA A 52 -12.39 -8.37 -17.64
N ILE A 53 -12.04 -9.61 -17.26
CA ILE A 53 -11.18 -9.89 -16.10
C ILE A 53 -9.79 -9.29 -16.31
N ASP A 54 -9.15 -9.53 -17.45
CA ASP A 54 -7.79 -9.05 -17.72
C ASP A 54 -7.72 -7.52 -17.72
N TYR A 55 -8.72 -6.86 -18.30
CA TYR A 55 -8.84 -5.41 -18.27
C TYR A 55 -9.04 -4.87 -16.85
N ALA A 56 -9.96 -5.48 -16.10
CA ALA A 56 -10.21 -5.11 -14.70
C ALA A 56 -8.94 -5.21 -13.86
N LEU A 57 -8.18 -6.32 -13.99
CA LEU A 57 -6.93 -6.54 -13.26
C LEU A 57 -5.87 -5.47 -13.56
N ALA A 58 -5.88 -4.90 -14.77
CA ALA A 58 -4.96 -3.85 -15.17
C ALA A 58 -5.38 -2.45 -14.69
N HIS A 59 -6.69 -2.17 -14.57
CA HIS A 59 -7.21 -0.81 -14.37
C HIS A 59 -7.91 -0.59 -13.03
N ASN A 60 -8.24 -1.66 -12.27
CA ASN A 60 -9.01 -1.52 -11.04
C ASN A 60 -8.23 -0.82 -9.94
N LEU A 61 -8.86 0.18 -9.30
CA LEU A 61 -8.25 1.01 -8.25
C LEU A 61 -7.92 0.22 -6.99
N ASN A 62 -8.70 -0.80 -6.61
CA ASN A 62 -8.45 -1.61 -5.42
C ASN A 62 -7.19 -2.47 -5.58
N VAL A 63 -6.99 -3.06 -6.77
CA VAL A 63 -5.75 -3.79 -7.09
C VAL A 63 -4.56 -2.84 -7.09
N ARG A 64 -4.72 -1.63 -7.67
CA ARG A 64 -3.69 -0.60 -7.68
C ARG A 64 -3.33 -0.14 -6.27
N GLN A 65 -4.31 0.04 -5.40
CA GLN A 65 -4.09 0.37 -3.99
C GLN A 65 -3.29 -0.71 -3.26
N SER A 66 -3.62 -1.99 -3.49
CA SER A 66 -2.86 -3.12 -2.93
C SER A 66 -1.42 -3.13 -3.44
N GLN A 67 -1.17 -2.84 -4.72
CA GLN A 67 0.16 -2.71 -5.30
C GLN A 67 0.97 -1.57 -4.65
N LEU A 68 0.34 -0.40 -4.43
CA LEU A 68 0.97 0.74 -3.76
C LEU A 68 1.30 0.42 -2.29
N SER A 69 0.43 -0.32 -1.59
CA SER A 69 0.69 -0.81 -0.24
C SER A 69 1.91 -1.74 -0.20
N ALA A 70 2.05 -2.64 -1.17
CA ALA A 70 3.24 -3.50 -1.29
C ALA A 70 4.50 -2.69 -1.63
N GLN A 71 4.41 -1.66 -2.48
CA GLN A 71 5.53 -0.76 -2.76
C GLN A 71 5.96 0.01 -1.51
N ASN A 72 5.02 0.46 -0.68
CA ASN A 72 5.31 1.09 0.61
C ASN A 72 6.08 0.13 1.53
N ASN A 73 5.61 -1.12 1.68
CA ASN A 73 6.31 -2.13 2.48
C ASN A 73 7.71 -2.44 1.92
N LYS A 74 7.89 -2.45 0.59
CA LYS A 74 9.20 -2.56 -0.05
C LYS A 74 10.13 -1.38 0.29
N ALA A 75 9.60 -0.15 0.32
CA ALA A 75 10.37 1.02 0.72
C ALA A 75 10.79 0.93 2.20
N VAL A 76 9.90 0.49 3.11
CA VAL A 76 10.20 0.23 4.52
C VAL A 76 11.28 -0.84 4.67
N LEU A 77 11.22 -1.93 3.89
CA LEU A 77 12.26 -2.96 3.86
C LEU A 77 13.61 -2.38 3.39
N THR A 78 13.60 -1.58 2.33
CA THR A 78 14.81 -0.92 1.81
C THR A 78 15.41 0.03 2.86
N GLN A 79 14.58 0.82 3.54
CA GLN A 79 15.00 1.67 4.65
C GLN A 79 15.61 0.86 5.79
N SER A 80 15.01 -0.28 6.16
CA SER A 80 15.54 -1.14 7.22
C SER A 80 16.89 -1.78 6.85
N LYS A 81 17.12 -2.12 5.58
CA LYS A 81 18.41 -2.57 5.06
C LYS A 81 19.44 -1.43 5.08
N ALA A 82 19.02 -0.22 4.70
CA ALA A 82 19.89 0.97 4.74
C ALA A 82 20.25 1.40 6.17
N ALA A 83 19.50 1.01 7.20
CA ALA A 83 19.84 1.27 8.60
C ALA A 83 21.11 0.55 9.09
N LEU A 84 21.66 -0.37 8.29
CA LEU A 84 23.00 -0.95 8.50
C LEU A 84 24.13 -0.05 8.02
N LEU A 85 23.84 0.99 7.25
CA LEU A 85 24.81 1.95 6.73
C LEU A 85 25.00 3.12 7.70
N PRO A 86 26.15 3.81 7.69
CA PRO A 86 26.32 5.01 8.47
C PRO A 86 25.41 6.14 8.00
N THR A 87 24.87 6.90 8.93
CA THR A 87 24.23 8.18 8.64
C THR A 87 25.25 9.29 8.55
N LEU A 88 25.04 10.33 7.75
CA LEU A 88 25.85 11.53 7.71
C LEU A 88 24.91 12.75 7.77
N ASN A 89 25.12 13.58 8.80
CA ASN A 89 24.38 14.81 8.99
C ASN A 89 25.34 15.98 8.99
N LEU A 90 25.00 17.04 8.27
CA LEU A 90 25.72 18.30 8.25
C LEU A 90 24.86 19.35 8.93
N ASN A 91 25.45 20.07 9.90
CA ASN A 91 24.77 21.14 10.59
C ASN A 91 25.57 22.42 10.51
N GLY A 92 24.94 23.54 10.27
CA GLY A 92 25.51 24.88 10.32
C GLY A 92 24.60 25.78 11.17
N THR A 93 25.18 26.43 12.18
CA THR A 93 24.46 27.36 13.03
C THR A 93 25.17 28.71 13.06
N GLN A 94 24.40 29.78 13.03
CA GLN A 94 24.88 31.13 13.28
C GLN A 94 24.09 31.69 14.46
N THR A 95 24.83 32.22 15.45
CA THR A 95 24.27 32.74 16.68
C THR A 95 24.77 34.16 16.91
N TRP A 96 23.92 35.05 17.36
CA TRP A 96 24.25 36.37 17.88
C TRP A 96 23.89 36.39 19.36
N ASN A 97 24.91 36.51 20.22
CA ASN A 97 24.72 36.66 21.65
C ASN A 97 24.83 38.12 22.01
N TYR A 98 23.76 38.71 22.50
CA TYR A 98 23.70 40.10 22.98
C TYR A 98 23.73 40.10 24.48
N GLY A 99 24.55 40.98 25.07
CA GLY A 99 24.58 41.16 26.52
C GLY A 99 25.96 41.18 27.13
N ARG A 100 26.03 40.96 28.42
CA ARG A 100 27.22 41.01 29.21
C ARG A 100 28.02 39.71 29.09
N ASN A 101 29.14 39.76 28.38
CA ASN A 101 30.00 38.62 28.12
C ASN A 101 31.39 38.88 28.74
N VAL A 102 32.11 37.82 29.08
CA VAL A 102 33.50 37.94 29.54
C VAL A 102 34.39 38.17 28.34
N ASN A 103 35.19 39.25 28.39
CA ASN A 103 36.23 39.49 27.39
C ASN A 103 37.35 38.45 27.60
N PRO A 104 37.70 37.63 26.60
CA PRO A 104 38.69 36.55 26.75
C PRO A 104 40.12 37.03 26.97
N LEU A 105 40.38 38.34 26.77
CA LEU A 105 41.71 38.96 26.97
C LEU A 105 41.89 39.61 28.34
N THR A 106 40.87 40.38 28.76
CA THR A 106 40.93 41.12 30.02
C THR A 106 40.31 40.38 31.20
N TYR A 107 39.52 39.32 30.92
CA TYR A 107 38.65 38.61 31.86
C TYR A 107 37.62 39.50 32.56
N GLU A 108 37.34 40.68 31.98
CA GLU A 108 36.34 41.60 32.49
C GLU A 108 34.98 41.39 31.78
N TYR A 109 33.91 41.75 32.47
CA TYR A 109 32.59 41.69 31.92
C TYR A 109 32.29 42.94 31.09
N GLU A 110 32.10 42.76 29.79
CA GLU A 110 31.73 43.83 28.86
C GLU A 110 30.38 43.55 28.17
N ASN A 111 29.62 44.58 27.88
CA ASN A 111 28.45 44.49 27.03
C ASN A 111 28.90 44.44 25.57
N GLN A 112 28.87 43.27 24.99
CA GLN A 112 29.26 43.07 23.60
C GLN A 112 28.33 42.09 22.87
N THR A 113 28.24 42.25 21.54
CA THR A 113 27.56 41.29 20.68
C THR A 113 28.58 40.32 20.12
N ILE A 114 28.46 39.08 20.49
CA ILE A 114 29.31 38.01 19.94
C ILE A 114 28.54 37.27 18.87
N ARG A 115 29.10 37.28 17.66
CA ARG A 115 28.62 36.45 16.52
C ARG A 115 29.44 35.18 16.48
N SER A 116 28.78 34.02 16.50
CA SER A 116 29.44 32.73 16.34
C SER A 116 28.80 31.93 15.21
N ASN A 117 29.62 31.22 14.44
CA ASN A 117 29.22 30.25 13.45
C ASN A 117 29.81 28.90 13.83
N ASN A 118 28.96 27.86 13.90
CA ASN A 118 29.42 26.50 14.15
C ASN A 118 29.01 25.61 13.00
N PHE A 119 29.93 24.84 12.48
CA PHE A 119 29.72 23.86 11.44
C PHE A 119 30.12 22.49 11.97
N SER A 120 29.24 21.49 11.74
CA SER A 120 29.54 20.12 12.13
C SER A 120 29.08 19.12 11.05
N ALA A 121 29.91 18.12 10.83
CA ALA A 121 29.59 16.92 10.10
C ALA A 121 29.62 15.74 11.10
N GLN A 122 28.50 15.04 11.24
CA GLN A 122 28.37 13.96 12.22
C GLN A 122 27.88 12.69 11.49
N SER A 123 28.56 11.59 11.78
CA SER A 123 28.24 10.26 11.26
C SER A 123 28.03 9.28 12.40
N GLN A 124 27.01 8.45 12.29
CA GLN A 124 26.72 7.39 13.25
C GLN A 124 26.51 6.07 12.53
N LEU A 125 27.14 5.01 13.04
CA LEU A 125 26.98 3.64 12.59
C LEU A 125 26.70 2.74 13.81
N VAL A 126 25.60 1.98 13.73
CA VAL A 126 25.29 0.96 14.75
C VAL A 126 26.01 -0.33 14.36
N LEU A 127 27.05 -0.70 15.16
CA LEU A 127 27.84 -1.91 14.92
C LEU A 127 27.14 -3.16 15.46
N PHE A 128 26.48 -3.03 16.62
CA PHE A 128 25.73 -4.11 17.25
C PHE A 128 24.59 -3.54 18.08
N GLN A 129 23.41 -4.17 18.00
CA GLN A 129 22.21 -3.79 18.77
C GLN A 129 21.38 -5.04 19.09
N GLY A 130 21.97 -6.06 19.69
CA GLY A 130 21.22 -7.26 20.10
C GLY A 130 20.43 -7.92 18.95
N PHE A 131 20.99 -7.94 17.74
CA PHE A 131 20.35 -8.46 16.51
C PHE A 131 19.05 -7.74 16.09
N GLN A 132 18.68 -6.62 16.73
CA GLN A 132 17.43 -5.89 16.43
C GLN A 132 17.36 -5.46 14.97
N LEU A 133 18.44 -4.91 14.39
CA LEU A 133 18.48 -4.49 12.99
C LEU A 133 18.22 -5.66 12.04
N ARG A 134 18.85 -6.82 12.28
CA ARG A 134 18.63 -8.03 11.45
C ARG A 134 17.21 -8.54 11.57
N ASN A 135 16.64 -8.56 12.78
CA ASN A 135 15.26 -9.01 12.99
C ASN A 135 14.23 -8.01 12.42
N THR A 136 14.53 -6.71 12.43
CA THR A 136 13.72 -5.69 11.75
C THR A 136 13.69 -5.94 10.25
N ILE A 137 14.84 -6.21 9.63
CA ILE A 137 14.91 -6.54 8.19
C ILE A 137 14.09 -7.78 7.88
N LYS A 138 14.26 -8.88 8.64
CA LYS A 138 13.50 -10.13 8.44
C LYS A 138 12.00 -9.94 8.64
N ARG A 139 11.60 -9.16 9.63
CA ARG A 139 10.20 -8.82 9.88
C ARG A 139 9.61 -8.05 8.69
N ASN A 140 10.28 -6.98 8.27
CA ASN A 140 9.80 -6.15 7.17
C ASN A 140 9.83 -6.87 5.81
N ASP A 141 10.70 -7.86 5.64
CA ASP A 141 10.73 -8.75 4.49
C ASP A 141 9.48 -9.64 4.43
N LEU A 142 9.14 -10.28 5.56
CA LEU A 142 7.90 -11.06 5.69
C LEU A 142 6.64 -10.21 5.53
N ASP A 143 6.64 -8.97 6.04
CA ASP A 143 5.53 -8.02 5.84
C ASP A 143 5.39 -7.61 4.37
N TYR A 144 6.50 -7.43 3.65
CA TYR A 144 6.50 -7.19 2.21
C TYR A 144 5.98 -8.42 1.44
N GLU A 145 6.44 -9.64 1.75
CA GLU A 145 5.94 -10.87 1.14
C GLU A 145 4.44 -11.07 1.40
N ALA A 146 3.96 -10.81 2.62
CA ALA A 146 2.54 -10.86 2.95
C ALA A 146 1.73 -9.87 2.07
N SER A 147 2.26 -8.66 1.87
CA SER A 147 1.59 -7.66 1.02
C SER A 147 1.55 -8.05 -0.46
N LEU A 148 2.49 -8.85 -0.96
CA LEU A 148 2.41 -9.42 -2.30
C LEU A 148 1.25 -10.44 -2.39
N ARG A 149 1.02 -11.24 -1.35
CA ARG A 149 -0.13 -12.15 -1.29
C ARG A 149 -1.46 -11.40 -1.18
N ASP A 150 -1.48 -10.22 -0.53
CA ASP A 150 -2.67 -9.36 -0.51
C ASP A 150 -3.02 -8.83 -1.91
N ILE A 151 -2.03 -8.56 -2.77
CA ILE A 151 -2.28 -8.23 -4.19
C ILE A 151 -2.95 -9.41 -4.91
N ASP A 152 -2.42 -10.63 -4.72
CA ASP A 152 -2.98 -11.82 -5.35
C ASP A 152 -4.41 -12.08 -4.87
N LYS A 153 -4.68 -11.88 -3.57
CA LYS A 153 -6.04 -11.92 -3.02
C LYS A 153 -6.96 -10.89 -3.67
N ALA A 154 -6.53 -9.63 -3.76
CA ALA A 154 -7.33 -8.58 -4.37
C ALA A 154 -7.65 -8.87 -5.85
N ARG A 155 -6.73 -9.49 -6.58
CA ARG A 155 -6.94 -9.95 -7.95
C ARG A 155 -7.99 -11.06 -8.02
N ASN A 156 -7.91 -12.04 -7.13
CA ASN A 156 -8.87 -13.15 -7.04
C ASN A 156 -10.28 -12.64 -6.73
N ASP A 157 -10.41 -11.77 -5.72
CA ASP A 157 -11.69 -11.16 -5.33
C ASP A 157 -12.29 -10.36 -6.50
N LEU A 158 -11.47 -9.57 -7.20
CA LEU A 158 -11.91 -8.82 -8.37
C LEU A 158 -12.36 -9.73 -9.50
N SER A 159 -11.62 -10.80 -9.79
CA SER A 159 -11.96 -11.75 -10.85
C SER A 159 -13.32 -12.43 -10.59
N LEU A 160 -13.58 -12.83 -9.34
CA LEU A 160 -14.90 -13.38 -8.93
C LEU A 160 -16.02 -12.35 -9.05
N ASN A 161 -15.78 -11.10 -8.64
CA ASN A 161 -16.76 -10.03 -8.73
C ASN A 161 -17.09 -9.69 -10.19
N VAL A 162 -16.07 -9.61 -11.06
CA VAL A 162 -16.27 -9.38 -12.51
C VAL A 162 -17.02 -10.54 -13.13
N ALA A 163 -16.70 -11.80 -12.80
CA ALA A 163 -17.40 -12.97 -13.31
C ALA A 163 -18.89 -12.98 -12.88
N SER A 164 -19.18 -12.62 -11.62
CA SER A 164 -20.53 -12.48 -11.10
C SER A 164 -21.33 -11.41 -11.85
N ALA A 165 -20.76 -10.21 -12.00
CA ALA A 165 -21.40 -9.08 -12.68
C ALA A 165 -21.60 -9.37 -14.18
N TYR A 166 -20.65 -10.05 -14.81
CA TYR A 166 -20.75 -10.45 -16.21
C TYR A 166 -21.89 -11.45 -16.44
N LEU A 167 -21.98 -12.49 -15.61
CA LEU A 167 -23.08 -13.47 -15.68
C LEU A 167 -24.43 -12.84 -15.36
N GLN A 168 -24.50 -11.89 -14.44
CA GLN A 168 -25.73 -11.14 -14.16
C GLN A 168 -26.18 -10.29 -15.36
N LEU A 169 -25.24 -9.72 -16.10
CA LEU A 169 -25.54 -8.99 -17.34
C LEU A 169 -26.08 -9.94 -18.41
N LEU A 170 -25.43 -11.10 -18.62
CA LEU A 170 -25.91 -12.12 -19.57
C LEU A 170 -27.30 -12.64 -19.22
N LEU A 171 -27.54 -12.90 -17.93
CA LEU A 171 -28.88 -13.27 -17.44
C LEU A 171 -29.93 -12.22 -17.83
N SER A 172 -29.61 -10.94 -17.60
CA SER A 172 -30.56 -9.85 -17.90
C SER A 172 -30.84 -9.72 -19.40
N GLU A 173 -29.84 -9.94 -20.26
CA GLU A 173 -30.00 -9.95 -21.72
C GLU A 173 -30.89 -11.12 -22.19
N GLU A 174 -30.72 -12.30 -21.59
CA GLU A 174 -31.55 -13.45 -21.94
C GLU A 174 -33.02 -13.26 -21.51
N LEU A 175 -33.22 -12.64 -20.31
CA LEU A 175 -34.57 -12.27 -19.85
C LEU A 175 -35.26 -11.23 -20.78
N ILE A 176 -34.53 -10.25 -21.33
CA ILE A 176 -35.05 -9.31 -22.30
C ILE A 176 -35.51 -10.05 -23.57
N LYS A 177 -34.65 -10.92 -24.12
CA LYS A 177 -35.03 -11.73 -25.32
C LYS A 177 -36.28 -12.56 -25.08
N SER A 178 -36.38 -13.22 -23.92
CA SER A 178 -37.56 -13.99 -23.52
C SER A 178 -38.80 -13.10 -23.44
N ASN A 179 -38.72 -11.94 -22.78
CA ASN A 179 -39.85 -11.02 -22.65
C ASN A 179 -40.28 -10.40 -24.02
N GLN A 180 -39.31 -10.07 -24.90
CA GLN A 180 -39.59 -9.60 -26.25
C GLN A 180 -40.36 -10.65 -27.09
N SER A 181 -39.97 -11.93 -26.99
CA SER A 181 -40.68 -13.04 -27.63
C SER A 181 -42.15 -13.13 -27.14
N ARG A 182 -42.40 -12.86 -25.85
CA ARG A 182 -43.74 -12.82 -25.27
C ARG A 182 -44.56 -11.65 -25.80
N VAL A 183 -43.97 -10.44 -25.87
CA VAL A 183 -44.66 -9.29 -26.48
C VAL A 183 -45.08 -9.59 -27.89
N ALA A 184 -44.22 -10.21 -28.73
CA ALA A 184 -44.54 -10.60 -30.07
C ALA A 184 -45.72 -11.60 -30.10
N SER A 185 -45.75 -12.59 -29.20
CA SER A 185 -46.84 -13.53 -29.03
C SER A 185 -48.16 -12.87 -28.61
N SER A 186 -48.11 -11.90 -27.67
CA SER A 186 -49.29 -11.17 -27.20
C SER A 186 -49.82 -10.20 -28.25
N GLN A 187 -48.97 -9.56 -29.05
CA GLN A 187 -49.37 -8.75 -30.20
C GLN A 187 -50.12 -9.58 -31.25
N ALA A 188 -49.61 -10.78 -31.58
CA ALA A 188 -50.27 -11.71 -32.48
C ALA A 188 -51.66 -12.13 -31.94
N GLN A 189 -51.76 -12.35 -30.61
CA GLN A 189 -53.01 -12.69 -29.94
C GLN A 189 -54.02 -11.54 -30.01
N VAL A 190 -53.63 -10.30 -29.75
CA VAL A 190 -54.51 -9.11 -29.89
C VAL A 190 -55.00 -8.98 -31.31
N ALA A 191 -54.14 -9.09 -32.32
CA ALA A 191 -54.52 -9.01 -33.72
C ALA A 191 -55.57 -10.11 -34.11
N ARG A 192 -55.35 -11.34 -33.62
CA ARG A 192 -56.28 -12.43 -33.82
C ARG A 192 -57.66 -12.19 -33.16
N THR A 193 -57.66 -11.76 -31.89
CA THR A 193 -58.88 -11.48 -31.14
C THR A 193 -59.68 -10.33 -31.78
N GLN A 194 -59.01 -9.33 -32.35
CA GLN A 194 -59.63 -8.25 -33.12
C GLN A 194 -60.38 -8.76 -34.36
N ILE A 195 -59.77 -9.70 -35.08
CA ILE A 195 -60.44 -10.33 -36.26
C ILE A 195 -61.65 -11.10 -35.81
N LEU A 196 -61.55 -11.90 -34.74
CA LEU A 196 -62.65 -12.68 -34.19
C LEU A 196 -63.81 -11.82 -33.65
N LEU A 197 -63.46 -10.68 -33.00
CA LEU A 197 -64.51 -9.73 -32.58
C LEU A 197 -65.24 -9.10 -33.76
N LYS A 198 -64.53 -8.69 -34.83
CA LYS A 198 -65.18 -8.19 -36.08
C LYS A 198 -66.04 -9.21 -36.71
N ALA A 199 -65.72 -10.50 -36.59
CA ALA A 199 -66.57 -11.62 -37.08
C ALA A 199 -67.69 -11.97 -36.12
N GLY A 200 -67.85 -11.28 -34.97
CA GLY A 200 -68.87 -11.57 -33.97
C GLY A 200 -68.65 -12.87 -33.17
N SER A 201 -67.47 -13.47 -33.27
CA SER A 201 -67.19 -14.80 -32.69
C SER A 201 -66.72 -14.73 -31.21
N VAL A 202 -66.36 -13.56 -30.74
CA VAL A 202 -65.89 -13.33 -29.34
C VAL A 202 -66.46 -12.01 -28.80
N ALA A 203 -66.52 -11.90 -27.46
CA ALA A 203 -66.98 -10.68 -26.79
C ALA A 203 -65.85 -9.63 -26.75
N GLU A 204 -66.22 -8.35 -26.64
CA GLU A 204 -65.26 -7.24 -26.51
C GLU A 204 -64.33 -7.37 -25.27
N SER A 205 -64.83 -8.00 -24.19
CA SER A 205 -64.01 -8.28 -22.98
C SER A 205 -62.75 -9.11 -23.32
N ASN A 206 -62.84 -10.06 -24.26
CA ASN A 206 -61.69 -10.89 -24.67
C ASN A 206 -60.60 -10.04 -25.37
N LEU A 207 -61.01 -8.98 -26.09
CA LEU A 207 -60.08 -8.05 -26.69
C LEU A 207 -59.38 -7.20 -25.60
N LEU A 208 -60.16 -6.68 -24.65
CA LEU A 208 -59.64 -5.90 -23.52
C LEU A 208 -58.68 -6.74 -22.65
N ASP A 209 -59.00 -7.99 -22.37
CA ASP A 209 -58.13 -8.94 -21.67
C ASP A 209 -56.80 -9.16 -22.43
N SER A 210 -56.87 -9.34 -23.76
CA SER A 210 -55.67 -9.51 -24.59
C SER A 210 -54.82 -8.26 -24.66
N GLN A 211 -55.41 -7.07 -24.69
CA GLN A 211 -54.73 -5.78 -24.65
C GLN A 211 -54.07 -5.54 -23.26
N SER A 212 -54.77 -5.88 -22.18
CA SER A 212 -54.23 -5.80 -20.83
C SER A 212 -53.02 -6.72 -20.67
N GLN A 213 -53.09 -7.95 -21.22
CA GLN A 213 -51.94 -8.87 -21.20
C GLN A 213 -50.75 -8.32 -22.00
N LEU A 214 -50.99 -7.74 -23.18
CA LEU A 214 -49.94 -7.10 -23.98
C LEU A 214 -49.25 -5.97 -23.20
N ALA A 215 -50.03 -5.09 -22.59
CA ALA A 215 -49.51 -4.00 -21.77
C ALA A 215 -48.65 -4.51 -20.59
N SER A 216 -49.06 -5.62 -19.96
CA SER A 216 -48.27 -6.29 -18.89
C SER A 216 -46.95 -6.85 -19.43
N ASP A 217 -46.97 -7.53 -20.59
CA ASP A 217 -45.74 -8.06 -21.20
C ASP A 217 -44.77 -6.96 -21.64
N GLU A 218 -45.28 -5.83 -22.18
CA GLU A 218 -44.49 -4.63 -22.49
C GLU A 218 -43.85 -4.02 -21.24
N SER A 219 -44.57 -3.95 -20.13
CA SER A 219 -44.05 -3.51 -18.83
C SER A 219 -42.92 -4.43 -18.34
N ASN A 220 -43.04 -5.75 -18.55
CA ASN A 220 -42.00 -6.70 -18.20
C ASN A 220 -40.71 -6.50 -19.02
N VAL A 221 -40.81 -6.13 -20.31
CA VAL A 221 -39.65 -5.75 -21.14
C VAL A 221 -38.94 -4.50 -20.58
N ILE A 222 -39.73 -3.48 -20.19
CA ILE A 222 -39.18 -2.25 -19.61
C ILE A 222 -38.42 -2.59 -18.32
N THR A 223 -39.03 -3.41 -17.44
CA THR A 223 -38.38 -3.83 -16.17
C THR A 223 -37.11 -4.62 -16.42
N ALA A 224 -37.09 -5.59 -17.34
CA ALA A 224 -35.93 -6.37 -17.70
C ALA A 224 -34.83 -5.49 -18.34
N THR A 225 -35.21 -4.49 -19.15
CA THR A 225 -34.26 -3.52 -19.73
C THR A 225 -33.59 -2.68 -18.66
N ASN A 226 -34.34 -2.19 -17.69
CA ASN A 226 -33.79 -1.46 -16.56
C ASN A 226 -32.82 -2.33 -15.74
N GLN A 227 -33.17 -3.59 -15.48
CA GLN A 227 -32.27 -4.54 -14.78
C GLN A 227 -30.96 -4.78 -15.55
N ARG A 228 -31.04 -4.92 -16.88
CA ARG A 228 -29.85 -5.02 -17.74
C ARG A 228 -28.98 -3.78 -17.66
N ASP A 229 -29.57 -2.58 -17.68
CA ASP A 229 -28.83 -1.32 -17.64
C ASP A 229 -28.12 -1.15 -16.29
N ILE A 230 -28.77 -1.55 -15.18
CA ILE A 230 -28.13 -1.58 -13.85
C ILE A 230 -26.98 -2.60 -13.82
N ALA A 231 -27.19 -3.83 -14.33
CA ALA A 231 -26.13 -4.85 -14.37
C ALA A 231 -24.93 -4.39 -15.23
N ARG A 232 -25.22 -3.75 -16.39
CA ARG A 232 -24.19 -3.14 -17.24
C ARG A 232 -23.42 -2.03 -16.52
N LEU A 233 -24.12 -1.14 -15.81
CA LEU A 233 -23.49 -0.07 -15.04
C LEU A 233 -22.56 -0.64 -13.97
N ASN A 234 -22.99 -1.65 -13.22
CA ASN A 234 -22.19 -2.31 -12.21
C ASN A 234 -20.90 -2.92 -12.80
N LEU A 235 -21.01 -3.59 -13.96
CA LEU A 235 -19.83 -4.16 -14.60
C LEU A 235 -18.88 -3.07 -15.13
N VAL A 236 -19.40 -2.01 -15.76
CA VAL A 236 -18.62 -0.86 -16.22
C VAL A 236 -17.85 -0.20 -15.07
N GLN A 237 -18.47 -0.06 -13.89
CA GLN A 237 -17.83 0.47 -12.70
C GLN A 237 -16.72 -0.44 -12.17
N LEU A 238 -16.92 -1.77 -12.17
CA LEU A 238 -15.87 -2.72 -11.77
C LEU A 238 -14.66 -2.68 -12.71
N LEU A 239 -14.90 -2.43 -13.99
CA LEU A 239 -13.88 -2.27 -15.02
C LEU A 239 -13.18 -0.90 -14.97
N ASN A 240 -13.73 0.09 -14.25
CA ASN A 240 -13.30 1.50 -14.28
C ASN A 240 -13.20 2.06 -15.72
N LEU A 241 -14.22 1.78 -16.57
CA LEU A 241 -14.24 2.29 -17.94
C LEU A 241 -14.55 3.78 -17.98
N ASP A 242 -13.83 4.50 -18.83
CA ASP A 242 -14.07 5.92 -19.10
C ASP A 242 -15.41 6.13 -19.83
N GLY A 243 -15.96 7.35 -19.75
CA GLY A 243 -17.29 7.67 -20.30
C GLY A 243 -17.50 7.27 -21.77
N SER A 244 -16.50 7.42 -22.63
CA SER A 244 -16.57 7.04 -24.05
C SER A 244 -16.56 5.53 -24.24
N ALA A 245 -15.69 4.79 -23.53
CA ALA A 245 -15.62 3.33 -23.56
C ALA A 245 -16.86 2.71 -22.89
N ALA A 246 -17.37 3.32 -21.83
CA ALA A 246 -18.60 2.93 -21.16
C ALA A 246 -19.82 3.01 -22.08
N ALA A 247 -19.92 4.03 -22.96
CA ALA A 247 -21.02 4.19 -23.88
C ALA A 247 -21.06 3.07 -24.93
N THR A 248 -19.91 2.62 -25.42
CA THR A 248 -19.79 1.57 -26.47
C THR A 248 -19.68 0.16 -25.90
N PHE A 249 -19.67 0.01 -24.56
CA PHE A 249 -19.50 -1.28 -23.90
C PHE A 249 -20.62 -2.25 -24.24
N ARG A 250 -20.25 -3.40 -24.79
CA ARG A 250 -21.13 -4.55 -25.09
C ARG A 250 -20.41 -5.82 -24.71
N VAL A 251 -21.16 -6.77 -24.16
CA VAL A 251 -20.63 -8.10 -23.83
C VAL A 251 -20.85 -9.06 -25.00
N ASP A 252 -19.94 -9.99 -25.14
CA ASP A 252 -20.20 -11.18 -25.97
C ASP A 252 -21.12 -12.10 -25.19
N ALA A 253 -22.26 -12.46 -25.81
CA ALA A 253 -23.24 -13.35 -25.22
C ALA A 253 -23.12 -14.74 -25.86
N PRO A 254 -22.13 -15.57 -25.45
CA PRO A 254 -22.03 -16.92 -25.95
C PRO A 254 -23.28 -17.71 -25.55
N GLN A 255 -23.71 -18.57 -26.43
CA GLN A 255 -24.77 -19.51 -26.07
C GLN A 255 -24.21 -20.50 -25.06
N LEU A 256 -24.49 -20.24 -23.77
CA LEU A 256 -24.10 -21.17 -22.72
C LEU A 256 -24.95 -22.47 -22.89
N ALA A 257 -24.24 -23.59 -23.03
CA ALA A 257 -24.86 -24.89 -23.04
C ALA A 257 -25.69 -25.11 -21.77
N ASP A 258 -26.81 -25.82 -21.89
CA ASP A 258 -27.56 -26.19 -20.70
C ASP A 258 -26.70 -27.11 -19.81
N PRO A 259 -26.47 -26.74 -18.56
CA PRO A 259 -25.65 -27.54 -17.68
C PRO A 259 -26.37 -28.88 -17.39
N ASP A 260 -25.56 -29.93 -17.27
CA ASP A 260 -26.10 -31.24 -16.87
C ASP A 260 -26.57 -31.15 -15.41
N ALA A 261 -27.91 -31.20 -15.25
CA ALA A 261 -28.55 -31.11 -13.95
C ALA A 261 -28.63 -32.44 -13.21
N GLU A 262 -28.39 -33.54 -13.91
CA GLU A 262 -28.62 -34.91 -13.41
C GLU A 262 -27.33 -35.53 -12.85
N ALA A 263 -26.15 -35.06 -13.27
CA ALA A 263 -24.87 -35.55 -12.76
C ALA A 263 -24.72 -35.23 -11.27
N PRO A 264 -24.51 -36.22 -10.40
CA PRO A 264 -24.30 -35.95 -8.98
C PRO A 264 -23.05 -35.12 -8.78
N TYR A 265 -23.19 -34.01 -8.03
CA TYR A 265 -22.05 -33.18 -7.68
C TYR A 265 -21.29 -33.83 -6.51
N ALA A 266 -20.39 -34.76 -6.83
CA ALA A 266 -19.53 -35.41 -5.84
C ALA A 266 -18.28 -34.54 -5.64
N LEU A 267 -18.22 -33.83 -4.51
CA LEU A 267 -17.06 -33.04 -4.10
C LEU A 267 -16.59 -33.55 -2.72
N ASP A 268 -15.32 -33.88 -2.62
CA ASP A 268 -14.69 -34.05 -1.31
C ASP A 268 -14.36 -32.67 -0.73
N LEU A 269 -15.15 -32.26 0.26
CA LEU A 269 -15.00 -30.97 0.95
C LEU A 269 -13.67 -30.84 1.65
N ASN A 270 -13.15 -31.95 2.25
CA ASN A 270 -11.88 -31.90 2.96
C ASN A 270 -10.72 -31.72 1.99
N GLN A 271 -10.70 -32.50 0.88
CA GLN A 271 -9.69 -32.37 -0.15
C GLN A 271 -9.71 -30.97 -0.80
N THR A 272 -10.90 -30.44 -1.06
CA THR A 272 -11.05 -29.07 -1.60
C THR A 272 -10.52 -28.02 -0.64
N PHE A 273 -10.83 -28.16 0.67
CA PHE A 273 -10.32 -27.25 1.69
C PHE A 273 -8.79 -27.32 1.79
N GLU A 274 -8.19 -28.51 1.82
CA GLU A 274 -6.74 -28.65 1.87
C GLU A 274 -6.06 -28.04 0.63
N THR A 275 -6.62 -28.27 -0.54
CA THR A 275 -6.12 -27.65 -1.77
C THR A 275 -6.21 -26.13 -1.72
N ALA A 276 -7.37 -25.59 -1.33
CA ALA A 276 -7.60 -24.15 -1.20
C ALA A 276 -6.69 -23.53 -0.12
N ALA A 277 -6.55 -24.15 1.05
CA ALA A 277 -5.71 -23.66 2.12
C ALA A 277 -4.22 -23.57 1.73
N ASN A 278 -3.75 -24.48 0.87
CA ASN A 278 -2.38 -24.47 0.38
C ASN A 278 -2.14 -23.55 -0.82
N THR A 279 -3.19 -23.19 -1.57
CA THR A 279 -3.06 -22.39 -2.81
C THR A 279 -3.45 -20.94 -2.62
N LEU A 280 -4.49 -20.68 -1.83
CA LEU A 280 -5.06 -19.33 -1.72
C LEU A 280 -4.14 -18.34 -1.01
N PRO A 281 -4.01 -17.12 -1.57
CA PRO A 281 -3.06 -16.13 -1.10
C PRO A 281 -3.40 -15.57 0.28
N GLU A 282 -4.67 -15.51 0.69
CA GLU A 282 -5.10 -15.00 2.00
C GLU A 282 -4.58 -15.84 3.16
N ILE A 283 -4.51 -17.15 3.01
CA ILE A 283 -3.98 -18.04 4.05
C ILE A 283 -2.47 -17.86 4.15
N LYS A 284 -1.78 -17.82 3.00
CA LYS A 284 -0.34 -17.55 2.96
C LYS A 284 0.03 -16.18 3.55
N ALA A 285 -0.76 -15.15 3.27
CA ALA A 285 -0.57 -13.82 3.85
C ALA A 285 -0.71 -13.84 5.37
N ALA A 286 -1.73 -14.53 5.88
CA ALA A 286 -1.95 -14.66 7.32
C ALA A 286 -0.78 -15.42 8.01
N GLU A 287 -0.28 -16.50 7.43
CA GLU A 287 0.87 -17.27 7.93
C GLU A 287 2.16 -16.44 7.93
N LEU A 288 2.42 -15.67 6.87
CA LEU A 288 3.56 -14.75 6.81
C LEU A 288 3.49 -13.68 7.90
N ARG A 289 2.29 -13.16 8.21
CA ARG A 289 2.10 -12.21 9.32
C ARG A 289 2.36 -12.84 10.70
N VAL A 290 2.03 -14.12 10.90
CA VAL A 290 2.41 -14.85 12.13
C VAL A 290 3.94 -14.95 12.21
N GLN A 291 4.62 -15.29 11.12
CA GLN A 291 6.08 -15.36 11.09
C GLN A 291 6.73 -13.99 11.34
N SER A 292 6.17 -12.91 10.77
CA SER A 292 6.58 -11.53 11.01
C SER A 292 6.44 -11.16 12.51
N ALA A 293 5.32 -11.50 13.14
CA ALA A 293 5.09 -11.26 14.56
C ALA A 293 6.08 -12.03 15.45
N ARG A 294 6.45 -13.27 15.08
CA ARG A 294 7.54 -14.03 15.74
C ARG A 294 8.88 -13.31 15.68
N ARG A 295 9.24 -12.72 14.51
CA ARG A 295 10.43 -11.86 14.40
C ARG A 295 10.30 -10.59 15.25
N GLY A 296 9.09 -10.11 15.50
CA GLY A 296 8.81 -9.03 16.46
C GLY A 296 9.18 -9.39 17.91
N ILE A 297 9.00 -10.66 18.32
CA ILE A 297 9.46 -11.15 19.63
C ILE A 297 10.99 -11.14 19.71
N ASP A 298 11.67 -11.67 18.67
CA ASP A 298 13.15 -11.67 18.62
C ASP A 298 13.69 -10.25 18.64
N LEU A 299 13.05 -9.32 17.96
CA LEU A 299 13.35 -7.90 17.97
C LEU A 299 13.24 -7.30 19.38
N ALA A 300 12.12 -7.57 20.08
CA ALA A 300 11.91 -7.07 21.44
C ALA A 300 12.92 -7.65 22.44
N ARG A 301 13.24 -8.95 22.34
CA ARG A 301 14.29 -9.61 23.14
C ARG A 301 15.66 -9.01 22.90
N GLY A 302 15.91 -8.49 21.71
CA GLY A 302 17.14 -7.77 21.37
C GLY A 302 17.44 -6.61 22.33
N GLY A 303 16.41 -6.02 22.97
CA GLY A 303 16.56 -4.95 23.94
C GLY A 303 17.25 -5.34 25.25
N TYR A 304 17.44 -6.63 25.54
CA TYR A 304 18.24 -7.09 26.69
C TYR A 304 19.76 -7.08 26.44
N TYR A 305 20.18 -7.01 25.17
CA TYR A 305 21.56 -7.08 24.78
C TYR A 305 22.23 -5.70 24.73
N PRO A 306 23.55 -5.63 24.87
CA PRO A 306 24.29 -4.39 24.71
C PRO A 306 24.11 -3.79 23.31
N ARG A 307 24.25 -2.45 23.25
CA ARG A 307 24.32 -1.69 22.00
C ARG A 307 25.72 -1.10 21.85
N LEU A 308 26.36 -1.36 20.72
CA LEU A 308 27.64 -0.77 20.34
C LEU A 308 27.43 0.13 19.11
N SER A 309 27.80 1.39 19.22
CA SER A 309 27.73 2.39 18.16
C SER A 309 29.07 3.05 17.93
N LEU A 310 29.35 3.36 16.68
CA LEU A 310 30.51 4.17 16.27
C LEU A 310 30.00 5.56 15.87
N PHE A 311 30.58 6.59 16.46
CA PHE A 311 30.35 7.98 16.12
C PHE A 311 31.60 8.59 15.53
N GLY A 312 31.44 9.37 14.47
CA GLY A 312 32.49 10.22 13.94
C GLY A 312 31.96 11.64 13.82
N SER A 313 32.74 12.62 14.24
CA SER A 313 32.40 14.02 14.03
C SER A 313 33.58 14.85 13.59
N VAL A 314 33.29 15.81 12.73
CA VAL A 314 34.21 16.91 12.39
C VAL A 314 33.45 18.19 12.71
N VAL A 315 34.06 19.03 13.54
CA VAL A 315 33.44 20.29 13.96
C VAL A 315 34.42 21.43 13.67
N THR A 316 33.93 22.60 13.35
CA THR A 316 34.72 23.83 13.27
C THR A 316 33.82 25.02 13.56
N GLY A 317 34.41 26.15 13.94
CA GLY A 317 33.62 27.33 14.25
C GLY A 317 34.40 28.61 14.15
N PHE A 318 33.64 29.69 14.08
CA PHE A 318 34.09 31.07 14.11
C PHE A 318 33.43 31.82 15.27
N SER A 319 34.18 32.67 15.92
CA SER A 319 33.66 33.65 16.87
C SER A 319 34.23 35.04 16.55
N SER A 320 33.35 36.06 16.59
CA SER A 320 33.82 37.46 16.44
C SER A 320 34.71 37.94 17.58
N SER A 321 34.73 37.27 18.73
CA SER A 321 35.62 37.50 19.84
C SER A 321 36.94 36.70 19.76
N GLY A 322 37.09 35.86 18.73
CA GLY A 322 38.29 35.06 18.54
C GLY A 322 39.48 35.92 18.12
N THR A 323 40.63 35.73 18.80
CA THR A 323 41.86 36.45 18.53
C THR A 323 42.99 35.49 18.16
N SER A 324 43.88 35.92 17.29
CA SER A 324 45.11 35.24 16.95
C SER A 324 46.29 35.98 17.60
N ARG A 325 47.26 35.20 18.02
CA ARG A 325 48.49 35.68 18.68
C ARG A 325 49.53 35.91 17.62
N VAL A 326 49.95 37.19 17.42
CA VAL A 326 50.93 37.57 16.42
C VAL A 326 52.16 38.13 17.15
N LEU A 327 53.38 37.69 16.77
CA LEU A 327 54.65 38.22 17.26
C LEU A 327 54.80 39.68 16.78
N THR A 328 55.06 40.59 17.71
CA THR A 328 55.28 42.01 17.37
C THR A 328 56.68 42.26 16.79
N GLY A 329 57.55 41.27 16.81
CA GLY A 329 58.95 41.43 16.40
C GLY A 329 59.85 41.98 17.51
N ASP A 330 59.25 42.54 18.56
CA ASP A 330 59.98 43.04 19.73
C ASP A 330 60.10 41.95 20.82
N SER A 331 61.17 41.98 21.56
CA SER A 331 61.37 41.08 22.68
C SER A 331 61.70 41.90 23.93
N THR A 332 61.02 41.60 25.01
CA THR A 332 61.33 42.22 26.29
C THR A 332 62.34 41.36 27.04
N ALA A 333 63.52 41.89 27.29
CA ALA A 333 64.46 41.24 28.15
C ALA A 333 64.05 41.44 29.60
N THR A 334 63.93 40.35 30.35
CA THR A 334 63.67 40.43 31.76
C THR A 334 65.01 40.84 32.45
N ILE A 335 65.00 42.01 33.06
CA ILE A 335 66.13 42.45 33.84
C ILE A 335 66.02 41.89 35.26
N LEU A 336 66.88 40.99 35.63
CA LEU A 336 66.91 40.41 36.97
C LEU A 336 67.86 41.20 37.83
N PRO A 337 67.39 41.75 38.94
CA PRO A 337 68.28 42.41 39.87
C PRO A 337 69.26 41.40 40.50
N VAL A 338 70.52 41.76 40.58
CA VAL A 338 71.55 40.95 41.25
C VAL A 338 71.73 41.49 42.68
N TYR A 339 71.57 40.62 43.62
CA TYR A 339 71.76 40.90 45.03
C TYR A 339 73.14 40.37 45.47
N GLN A 340 73.87 41.19 46.18
CA GLN A 340 75.12 40.78 46.75
C GLN A 340 74.95 40.49 48.26
N TYR A 341 75.41 39.33 48.67
CA TYR A 341 75.47 38.96 50.08
C TYR A 341 76.81 39.37 50.64
N ASP A 342 76.82 39.93 51.83
CA ASP A 342 78.05 40.20 52.55
C ASP A 342 78.59 38.87 53.07
N PRO A 343 79.84 38.42 52.65
CA PRO A 343 80.40 37.17 53.09
C PRO A 343 80.79 37.18 54.60
N LEU A 344 80.85 38.35 55.21
CA LEU A 344 81.16 38.53 56.65
C LEU A 344 79.88 38.53 57.53
N ASN A 345 78.74 38.65 56.94
CA ASN A 345 77.44 38.60 57.64
C ASN A 345 76.39 37.72 56.85
N PRO A 346 76.53 36.39 56.92
CA PRO A 346 75.72 35.47 56.14
C PRO A 346 74.18 35.51 56.41
N GLY A 347 73.76 36.14 57.50
CA GLY A 347 72.34 36.32 57.88
C GLY A 347 71.78 37.73 57.59
N GLY A 348 72.64 38.64 57.01
CA GLY A 348 72.21 39.98 56.66
C GLY A 348 71.30 40.07 55.45
N THR A 349 70.52 41.18 55.34
CA THR A 349 69.69 41.42 54.16
C THR A 349 70.57 41.64 52.92
N PRO A 350 70.33 40.93 51.81
CA PRO A 350 71.13 41.13 50.60
C PRO A 350 70.89 42.53 50.03
N THR A 351 72.01 43.19 49.67
CA THR A 351 72.01 44.55 49.10
C THR A 351 71.88 44.47 47.58
N LEU A 352 71.00 45.33 47.01
CA LEU A 352 70.83 45.44 45.55
C LEU A 352 72.12 46.01 44.95
N THR A 353 72.66 45.29 43.95
CA THR A 353 73.88 45.78 43.25
C THR A 353 73.51 46.64 42.08
N ASN A 354 74.41 47.48 41.60
CA ASN A 354 74.25 48.26 40.38
C ASN A 354 74.35 47.37 39.08
N PHE A 355 74.47 46.08 39.25
CA PHE A 355 74.55 45.13 38.15
C PHE A 355 73.16 44.45 37.95
N ALA A 356 72.77 44.37 36.73
CA ALA A 356 71.54 43.62 36.32
C ALA A 356 71.96 42.51 35.37
N VAL A 357 71.42 41.30 35.60
CA VAL A 357 71.55 40.18 34.66
C VAL A 357 70.42 40.20 33.70
N VAL A 358 70.68 40.15 32.39
CA VAL A 358 69.68 40.00 31.36
C VAL A 358 69.17 38.56 31.42
N GLY A 359 68.00 38.40 31.95
CA GLY A 359 67.31 37.12 31.98
C GLY A 359 66.83 36.69 30.60
N PRO A 360 66.14 35.56 30.50
CA PRO A 360 65.65 35.08 29.20
C PRO A 360 64.69 36.09 28.53
N THR A 361 64.93 36.32 27.22
CA THR A 361 64.17 37.24 26.41
C THR A 361 62.81 36.63 26.12
N GLN A 362 61.74 37.32 26.49
CA GLN A 362 60.40 36.90 26.17
C GLN A 362 59.90 37.65 24.91
N ALA A 363 59.45 36.91 23.94
CA ALA A 363 58.88 37.49 22.75
C ALA A 363 57.53 38.17 23.07
N ASN A 364 57.36 39.41 22.62
CA ASN A 364 56.09 40.14 22.80
C ASN A 364 55.06 39.71 21.72
N TYR A 365 53.85 39.57 22.16
CA TYR A 365 52.70 39.16 21.29
C TYR A 365 51.66 40.25 21.36
N LYS A 366 51.00 40.46 20.16
CA LYS A 366 49.80 41.27 20.05
C LYS A 366 48.64 40.33 19.67
N PHE A 367 47.50 40.51 20.30
CA PHE A 367 46.30 39.80 19.97
C PHE A 367 45.53 40.61 18.93
N LEU A 368 45.31 40.02 17.74
CA LEU A 368 44.55 40.62 16.66
C LEU A 368 43.28 39.78 16.41
N PRO A 369 42.16 40.39 15.98
CA PRO A 369 40.98 39.62 15.60
C PRO A 369 41.34 38.59 14.52
N ALA A 370 41.03 37.35 14.77
CA ALA A 370 41.29 36.25 13.83
C ALA A 370 40.24 36.25 12.70
N GLY A 371 40.69 36.12 11.45
CA GLY A 371 39.81 36.05 10.28
C GLY A 371 38.88 34.86 10.31
N PHE A 372 37.75 34.97 9.59
CA PHE A 372 36.78 33.89 9.52
C PHE A 372 37.37 32.57 8.98
N PHE A 373 38.08 32.65 7.85
CA PHE A 373 38.66 31.45 7.23
C PHE A 373 39.83 30.86 8.02
N ASP A 374 40.57 31.69 8.71
CA ASP A 374 41.68 31.25 9.60
C ASP A 374 41.08 30.45 10.78
N GLN A 375 40.07 31.00 11.46
CA GLN A 375 39.38 30.30 12.54
C GLN A 375 38.74 29.01 12.07
N ILE A 376 38.03 28.99 10.92
CA ILE A 376 37.42 27.77 10.36
C ILE A 376 38.51 26.72 10.06
N GLY A 377 39.67 27.11 9.58
CA GLY A 377 40.80 26.21 9.33
C GLY A 377 41.49 25.69 10.59
N ASP A 378 41.69 26.57 11.56
CA ASP A 378 42.46 26.27 12.77
C ASP A 378 41.61 25.56 13.86
N ASN A 379 40.28 25.83 13.90
CA ASN A 379 39.37 25.26 14.89
C ASN A 379 38.84 23.88 14.50
N VAL A 380 39.41 23.19 13.50
CA VAL A 380 38.95 21.88 13.07
C VAL A 380 39.18 20.82 14.15
N GLY A 381 38.11 20.44 14.84
CA GLY A 381 38.09 19.30 15.75
C GLY A 381 37.64 18.02 15.04
N ARG A 382 38.29 16.90 15.31
CA ARG A 382 37.91 15.57 14.76
C ARG A 382 37.78 14.61 15.94
N THR A 383 36.61 13.89 15.97
CA THR A 383 36.35 12.96 17.06
C THR A 383 35.88 11.62 16.46
N VAL A 384 36.42 10.53 16.98
CA VAL A 384 35.91 9.17 16.73
C VAL A 384 35.67 8.55 18.10
N GLN A 385 34.45 8.02 18.29
CA GLN A 385 33.99 7.50 19.57
C GLN A 385 33.28 6.19 19.39
N PHE A 386 33.61 5.19 20.20
CA PHE A 386 32.82 3.98 20.39
C PHE A 386 31.98 4.17 21.65
N ALA A 387 30.66 3.98 21.50
CA ALA A 387 29.71 4.03 22.61
C ALA A 387 29.12 2.65 22.84
N LEU A 388 29.40 2.06 24.00
CA LEU A 388 28.81 0.81 24.47
C LEU A 388 27.79 1.14 25.56
N THR A 389 26.52 0.78 25.28
CA THR A 389 25.41 0.92 26.24
C THR A 389 24.91 -0.46 26.64
N ILE A 390 24.97 -0.78 27.94
CA ILE A 390 24.48 -2.04 28.50
C ILE A 390 23.25 -1.73 29.38
N PRO A 391 22.05 -2.18 29.01
CA PRO A 391 20.85 -1.94 29.80
C PRO A 391 20.83 -2.85 31.04
N VAL A 392 21.15 -2.31 32.20
CA VAL A 392 21.11 -3.06 33.48
C VAL A 392 19.74 -2.96 34.13
N LEU A 393 19.20 -1.73 34.25
CA LEU A 393 17.86 -1.44 34.77
C LEU A 393 17.18 -0.47 33.81
N ASN A 394 15.98 -0.85 33.32
CA ASN A 394 15.25 -0.07 32.33
C ASN A 394 13.74 0.08 32.66
N GLY A 395 13.41 0.05 33.95
CA GLY A 395 12.02 0.25 34.41
C GLY A 395 11.02 -0.74 33.79
N LEU A 396 11.42 -2.01 33.62
CA LEU A 396 10.63 -3.10 33.00
C LEU A 396 10.28 -2.89 31.51
N GLN A 397 10.81 -1.83 30.85
CA GLN A 397 10.45 -1.49 29.48
C GLN A 397 10.67 -2.65 28.50
N VAL A 398 11.84 -3.32 28.56
CA VAL A 398 12.12 -4.45 27.64
C VAL A 398 11.23 -5.64 27.96
N ARG A 399 11.00 -5.95 29.24
CA ARG A 399 10.10 -7.03 29.65
C ARG A 399 8.67 -6.80 29.10
N THR A 400 8.16 -5.60 29.27
CA THR A 400 6.83 -5.23 28.78
C THR A 400 6.75 -5.27 27.24
N ASN A 401 7.82 -4.81 26.56
CA ASN A 401 7.87 -4.89 25.10
C ASN A 401 7.87 -6.34 24.59
N VAL A 402 8.58 -7.25 25.27
CA VAL A 402 8.57 -8.68 24.94
C VAL A 402 7.17 -9.27 25.19
N GLN A 403 6.54 -8.93 26.33
CA GLN A 403 5.18 -9.40 26.64
C GLN A 403 4.16 -8.91 25.57
N ARG A 404 4.23 -7.64 25.16
CA ARG A 404 3.40 -7.09 24.09
C ARG A 404 3.65 -7.78 22.74
N ALA A 405 4.90 -8.11 22.43
CA ALA A 405 5.25 -8.83 21.21
C ALA A 405 4.70 -10.28 21.21
N LEU A 406 4.71 -10.96 22.35
CA LEU A 406 4.09 -12.29 22.52
C LEU A 406 2.57 -12.22 22.30
N ILE A 407 1.89 -11.27 22.95
CA ILE A 407 0.45 -11.04 22.74
C ILE A 407 0.15 -10.73 21.27
N ASN A 408 0.97 -9.94 20.62
CA ASN A 408 0.79 -9.64 19.20
C ASN A 408 0.97 -10.88 18.30
N GLU A 409 1.89 -11.79 18.62
CA GLU A 409 2.02 -13.07 17.92
C GLU A 409 0.77 -13.93 18.12
N ASP A 410 0.27 -14.05 19.37
CA ASP A 410 -0.98 -14.78 19.66
C ASP A 410 -2.16 -14.19 18.87
N VAL A 411 -2.30 -12.86 18.80
CA VAL A 411 -3.35 -12.20 18.00
C VAL A 411 -3.24 -12.55 16.51
N ASN A 412 -2.02 -12.55 15.96
CA ASN A 412 -1.84 -12.91 14.55
C ASN A 412 -2.08 -14.40 14.29
N ARG A 413 -1.75 -15.27 15.24
CA ARG A 413 -2.07 -16.71 15.17
C ARG A 413 -3.58 -16.94 15.15
N LEU A 414 -4.34 -16.28 16.03
CA LEU A 414 -5.80 -16.36 16.03
C LEU A 414 -6.40 -15.80 14.74
N ARG A 415 -5.84 -14.74 14.17
CA ARG A 415 -6.27 -14.23 12.86
C ARG A 415 -6.02 -15.23 11.72
N ALA A 416 -4.91 -15.95 11.76
CA ALA A 416 -4.64 -17.00 10.78
C ALA A 416 -5.60 -18.19 10.93
N GLU A 417 -5.92 -18.61 12.15
CA GLU A 417 -6.95 -19.62 12.43
C GLU A 417 -8.33 -19.15 11.96
N GLN A 418 -8.70 -17.89 12.24
CA GLN A 418 -9.95 -17.29 11.77
C GLN A 418 -10.02 -17.26 10.24
N ALA A 419 -8.93 -16.94 9.55
CA ALA A 419 -8.89 -16.96 8.08
C ALA A 419 -9.14 -18.37 7.54
N ARG A 420 -8.56 -19.40 8.14
CA ARG A 420 -8.81 -20.81 7.78
C ARG A 420 -10.25 -21.25 8.04
N LEU A 421 -10.84 -20.84 9.18
CA LEU A 421 -12.25 -21.12 9.48
C LEU A 421 -13.18 -20.41 8.49
N THR A 422 -12.91 -19.16 8.17
CA THR A 422 -13.69 -18.40 7.19
C THR A 422 -13.60 -19.03 5.79
N LEU A 423 -12.41 -19.49 5.39
CA LEU A 423 -12.24 -20.22 4.15
C LEU A 423 -13.06 -21.50 4.12
N ARG A 424 -13.00 -22.30 5.20
CA ARG A 424 -13.79 -23.53 5.32
C ARG A 424 -15.28 -23.25 5.19
N GLN A 425 -15.77 -22.26 5.94
CA GLN A 425 -17.17 -21.83 5.87
C GLN A 425 -17.57 -21.40 4.45
N SER A 426 -16.69 -20.64 3.76
CA SER A 426 -16.95 -20.18 2.39
C SER A 426 -17.05 -21.35 1.39
N ILE A 427 -16.20 -22.37 1.52
CA ILE A 427 -16.23 -23.57 0.69
C ILE A 427 -17.48 -24.40 0.97
N GLU A 428 -17.80 -24.62 2.25
CA GLU A 428 -19.01 -25.35 2.65
C GLU A 428 -20.28 -24.64 2.15
N GLN A 429 -20.36 -23.32 2.30
CA GLN A 429 -21.45 -22.51 1.78
C GLN A 429 -21.53 -22.59 0.25
N ALA A 430 -20.42 -22.46 -0.47
CA ALA A 430 -20.37 -22.57 -1.92
C ALA A 430 -20.84 -23.95 -2.41
N TYR A 431 -20.52 -25.01 -1.68
CA TYR A 431 -20.98 -26.36 -1.98
C TYR A 431 -22.49 -26.52 -1.81
N VAL A 432 -23.03 -26.06 -0.66
CA VAL A 432 -24.48 -26.10 -0.39
C VAL A 432 -25.25 -25.29 -1.43
N ASP A 433 -24.75 -24.08 -1.74
CA ASP A 433 -25.33 -23.20 -2.75
C ASP A 433 -25.32 -23.83 -4.16
N ALA A 434 -24.21 -24.46 -4.55
CA ALA A 434 -24.12 -25.09 -5.86
C ALA A 434 -25.06 -26.31 -5.98
N ARG A 435 -25.18 -27.13 -4.90
CA ARG A 435 -26.11 -28.24 -4.84
C ARG A 435 -27.56 -27.78 -4.89
N ALA A 436 -27.90 -26.72 -4.14
CA ALA A 436 -29.23 -26.12 -4.17
C ALA A 436 -29.57 -25.56 -5.55
N ALA A 437 -28.65 -24.83 -6.18
CA ALA A 437 -28.82 -24.28 -7.51
C ALA A 437 -28.98 -25.36 -8.57
N GLN A 438 -28.29 -26.49 -8.48
CA GLN A 438 -28.47 -27.67 -9.35
C GLN A 438 -29.86 -28.23 -9.22
N GLN A 439 -30.34 -28.46 -8.00
CA GLN A 439 -31.68 -29.00 -7.74
C GLN A 439 -32.76 -28.04 -8.21
N GLN A 440 -32.61 -26.73 -7.98
CA GLN A 440 -33.52 -25.70 -8.47
C GLN A 440 -33.61 -25.68 -10.01
N TYR A 441 -32.45 -25.76 -10.69
CA TYR A 441 -32.41 -25.81 -12.14
C TYR A 441 -33.09 -27.07 -12.68
N ALA A 442 -32.82 -28.25 -12.09
CA ALA A 442 -33.50 -29.51 -12.46
C ALA A 442 -35.03 -29.45 -12.27
N ALA A 443 -35.48 -28.86 -11.16
CA ALA A 443 -36.91 -28.68 -10.90
C ALA A 443 -37.56 -27.69 -11.87
N ALA A 444 -36.90 -26.54 -12.14
CA ALA A 444 -37.36 -25.52 -13.06
C ALA A 444 -37.48 -26.07 -14.52
N LYS A 445 -36.49 -26.90 -14.93
CA LYS A 445 -36.54 -27.56 -16.26
C LYS A 445 -37.77 -28.45 -16.39
N ARG A 446 -38.02 -29.34 -15.43
CA ARG A 446 -39.20 -30.21 -15.42
C ARG A 446 -40.50 -29.39 -15.36
N GLN A 447 -40.55 -28.29 -14.62
CA GLN A 447 -41.70 -27.41 -14.54
C GLN A 447 -42.00 -26.78 -15.89
N VAL A 448 -40.99 -26.27 -16.62
CA VAL A 448 -41.18 -25.72 -17.98
C VAL A 448 -41.68 -26.78 -18.94
N GLU A 449 -41.11 -27.99 -18.92
CA GLU A 449 -41.58 -29.10 -19.77
C GLU A 449 -43.04 -29.40 -19.55
N ALA A 450 -43.50 -29.54 -18.30
CA ALA A 450 -44.90 -29.80 -17.97
C ALA A 450 -45.84 -28.64 -18.36
N LEU A 451 -45.42 -27.39 -18.08
CA LEU A 451 -46.25 -26.22 -18.40
C LEU A 451 -46.29 -25.90 -19.89
N THR A 452 -45.25 -26.26 -20.65
CA THR A 452 -45.26 -26.15 -22.12
C THR A 452 -46.37 -27.03 -22.72
N LEU A 453 -46.48 -28.28 -22.25
CA LEU A 453 -47.58 -29.18 -22.68
C LEU A 453 -48.97 -28.68 -22.23
N SER A 454 -49.05 -28.18 -20.98
CA SER A 454 -50.29 -27.60 -20.44
C SER A 454 -50.74 -26.38 -21.24
N GLN A 455 -49.83 -25.46 -21.54
CA GLN A 455 -50.14 -24.26 -22.33
C GLN A 455 -50.55 -24.63 -23.77
N ARG A 456 -49.84 -25.59 -24.40
CA ARG A 456 -50.21 -26.08 -25.72
C ARG A 456 -51.63 -26.67 -25.74
N ASN A 457 -52.01 -27.45 -24.75
CA ASN A 457 -53.35 -27.99 -24.61
C ASN A 457 -54.44 -26.89 -24.40
N ALA A 458 -54.09 -25.89 -23.53
CA ALA A 458 -54.93 -24.72 -23.32
C ALA A 458 -55.13 -23.92 -24.61
N GLU A 459 -54.10 -23.76 -25.43
CA GLU A 459 -54.15 -23.07 -26.72
C GLU A 459 -55.08 -23.81 -27.74
N ILE A 460 -54.93 -25.13 -27.83
CA ILE A 460 -55.80 -25.93 -28.69
C ILE A 460 -57.26 -25.80 -28.24
N ARG A 461 -57.54 -25.90 -26.94
CA ARG A 461 -58.94 -25.77 -26.43
C ARG A 461 -59.48 -24.36 -26.63
N PHE A 462 -58.68 -23.32 -26.41
CA PHE A 462 -59.04 -21.92 -26.63
C PHE A 462 -59.38 -21.68 -28.13
N ASN A 463 -58.53 -22.20 -29.02
CA ASN A 463 -58.72 -22.08 -30.45
C ASN A 463 -60.04 -22.78 -30.98
N ASN A 464 -60.48 -23.82 -30.26
CA ASN A 464 -61.74 -24.54 -30.54
C ASN A 464 -62.98 -24.01 -29.77
N GLY A 465 -62.77 -22.85 -29.02
CA GLY A 465 -63.90 -22.27 -28.24
C GLY A 465 -64.24 -23.02 -26.96
N LEU A 466 -63.39 -23.99 -26.52
CA LEU A 466 -63.62 -24.85 -25.35
C LEU A 466 -62.98 -24.30 -24.08
N LEU A 467 -62.27 -23.17 -24.16
CA LEU A 467 -61.65 -22.51 -23.03
C LEU A 467 -61.82 -20.99 -23.14
N ASN A 468 -62.04 -20.31 -22.03
CA ASN A 468 -62.16 -18.85 -22.05
C ASN A 468 -60.77 -18.19 -22.11
N GLY A 469 -60.78 -16.90 -22.48
CA GLY A 469 -59.52 -16.14 -22.64
C GLY A 469 -58.70 -15.98 -21.34
N THR A 470 -59.38 -15.85 -20.20
CA THR A 470 -58.74 -15.70 -18.88
C THR A 470 -57.95 -16.95 -18.49
N ASP A 471 -58.55 -18.15 -18.63
CA ASP A 471 -57.90 -19.43 -18.33
C ASP A 471 -56.71 -19.70 -19.28
N TYR A 472 -56.83 -19.35 -20.56
CA TYR A 472 -55.73 -19.39 -21.51
C TYR A 472 -54.56 -18.48 -21.08
N ASN A 473 -54.86 -17.22 -20.69
CA ASN A 473 -53.85 -16.27 -20.19
C ASN A 473 -53.19 -16.74 -18.91
N ILE A 474 -53.93 -17.39 -17.99
CA ILE A 474 -53.35 -18.02 -16.79
C ILE A 474 -52.35 -19.11 -17.18
N ALA A 475 -52.70 -20.02 -18.10
CA ALA A 475 -51.79 -21.07 -18.56
C ALA A 475 -50.51 -20.48 -19.21
N LYS A 476 -50.68 -19.45 -20.05
CA LYS A 476 -49.59 -18.71 -20.68
C LYS A 476 -48.69 -18.03 -19.65
N ASN A 477 -49.26 -17.34 -18.65
CA ASN A 477 -48.53 -16.66 -17.61
C ASN A 477 -47.75 -17.63 -16.72
N ASN A 478 -48.33 -18.80 -16.40
CA ASN A 478 -47.65 -19.84 -15.64
C ASN A 478 -46.39 -20.35 -16.36
N LEU A 479 -46.50 -20.64 -17.67
CA LEU A 479 -45.35 -21.04 -18.48
C LEU A 479 -44.29 -19.91 -18.52
N THR A 480 -44.73 -18.69 -18.76
CA THR A 480 -43.93 -17.48 -18.79
C THR A 480 -43.07 -17.34 -17.52
N PHE A 481 -43.70 -17.50 -16.34
CA PHE A 481 -43.04 -17.42 -15.07
C PHE A 481 -42.03 -18.56 -14.88
N ALA A 482 -42.39 -19.77 -15.26
CA ALA A 482 -41.52 -20.95 -15.18
C ALA A 482 -40.28 -20.83 -16.08
N GLU A 483 -40.43 -20.29 -17.30
CA GLU A 483 -39.31 -20.03 -18.22
C GLU A 483 -38.34 -18.99 -17.64
N SER A 484 -38.85 -17.90 -17.06
CA SER A 484 -38.01 -16.90 -16.38
C SER A 484 -37.24 -17.51 -15.20
N ASN A 485 -37.92 -18.33 -14.38
CA ASN A 485 -37.31 -19.03 -13.27
C ASN A 485 -36.22 -20.03 -13.74
N ARG A 486 -36.45 -20.74 -14.86
CA ARG A 486 -35.47 -21.65 -15.45
C ARG A 486 -34.22 -20.89 -15.91
N ILE A 487 -34.40 -19.75 -16.59
CA ILE A 487 -33.27 -18.91 -17.01
C ILE A 487 -32.46 -18.45 -15.78
N GLN A 488 -33.11 -17.92 -14.74
CA GLN A 488 -32.44 -17.49 -13.50
C GLN A 488 -31.71 -18.66 -12.81
N ALA A 489 -32.38 -19.82 -12.72
CA ALA A 489 -31.78 -21.01 -12.11
C ALA A 489 -30.56 -21.53 -12.91
N LYS A 490 -30.61 -21.49 -14.26
CA LYS A 490 -29.48 -21.83 -15.14
C LYS A 490 -28.23 -20.97 -14.81
N TYR A 491 -28.37 -19.66 -14.85
CA TYR A 491 -27.26 -18.75 -14.59
C TYR A 491 -26.75 -18.82 -13.14
N SER A 492 -27.68 -18.98 -12.20
CA SER A 492 -27.29 -19.21 -10.78
C SER A 492 -26.45 -20.47 -10.61
N PHE A 493 -26.88 -21.59 -11.26
CA PHE A 493 -26.13 -22.85 -11.19
C PHE A 493 -24.73 -22.73 -11.84
N ILE A 494 -24.64 -22.12 -13.01
CA ILE A 494 -23.36 -21.88 -13.70
C ILE A 494 -22.42 -21.08 -12.79
N PHE A 495 -22.91 -19.98 -12.21
CA PHE A 495 -22.10 -19.14 -11.33
C PHE A 495 -21.62 -19.89 -10.08
N ARG A 496 -22.53 -20.57 -9.35
CA ARG A 496 -22.18 -21.32 -8.13
C ARG A 496 -21.17 -22.43 -8.41
N ARG A 497 -21.28 -23.10 -9.55
CA ARG A 497 -20.31 -24.08 -10.01
C ARG A 497 -18.93 -23.45 -10.27
N LYS A 498 -18.87 -22.28 -10.91
CA LYS A 498 -17.62 -21.57 -11.17
C LYS A 498 -16.93 -21.11 -9.86
N VAL A 499 -17.69 -20.70 -8.85
CA VAL A 499 -17.15 -20.40 -7.51
C VAL A 499 -16.51 -21.64 -6.89
N LEU A 500 -17.09 -22.82 -7.02
CA LEU A 500 -16.46 -24.05 -6.54
C LEU A 500 -15.23 -24.45 -7.36
N ASP A 501 -15.25 -24.29 -8.68
CA ASP A 501 -14.10 -24.52 -9.55
C ASP A 501 -12.92 -23.62 -9.13
N PHE A 502 -13.21 -22.36 -8.76
CA PHE A 502 -12.20 -21.44 -8.22
C PHE A 502 -11.54 -21.97 -6.93
N TYR A 503 -12.33 -22.47 -5.97
CA TYR A 503 -11.78 -23.07 -4.75
C TYR A 503 -10.98 -24.35 -4.99
N GLN A 504 -11.23 -25.03 -6.10
CA GLN A 504 -10.43 -26.17 -6.59
C GLN A 504 -9.14 -25.73 -7.32
N GLY A 505 -8.91 -24.45 -7.50
CA GLY A 505 -7.77 -23.89 -8.25
C GLY A 505 -7.92 -23.94 -9.76
N LYS A 506 -9.15 -24.18 -10.30
CA LYS A 506 -9.41 -24.15 -11.74
C LYS A 506 -9.60 -22.72 -12.24
N PRO A 507 -9.24 -22.42 -13.49
CA PRO A 507 -9.42 -21.08 -14.06
C PRO A 507 -10.91 -20.72 -14.21
N LEU A 508 -11.24 -19.42 -14.03
CA LEU A 508 -12.55 -18.86 -14.25
C LEU A 508 -12.76 -18.63 -15.76
N SER A 509 -13.21 -19.65 -16.49
CA SER A 509 -13.64 -19.58 -17.90
C SER A 509 -15.11 -19.97 -18.04
N LEU A 510 -15.83 -19.39 -19.02
CA LEU A 510 -17.23 -19.77 -19.37
C LEU A 510 -17.22 -20.91 -20.35
#